data_0f42606162d889f5081aa90c5e249512
#
_entry.id   0f42606162d889f5081aa90c5e249512
#
_cell.length_a   1.000
_cell.length_b   1.000
_cell.length_c   1.000
_cell.angle_alpha   90.00
_cell.angle_beta   90.00
_cell.angle_gamma   90.00
#
_symmetry.space_group_name_H-M   'P 1'
#
loop_
_entity.id
_entity.type
_entity.pdbx_description
1 polymer ?
#
loop_
_entity_poly.entity_id
_entity_poly.type
_entity_poly.pdbx_seq_one_letter_code
_entity_poly.pdbx_strand_id
1 'polypeptide(L)'
;TDGAASNNSLDLRKEAKIASLIQRHDHWDASILDPAETWGLATKGSVDWVTWDIDDIRMRPYGANGRRLLANLLYSDSRCMDVFVDGVSVRKDGVTLTLDESKVGEDLEIAAREYYKGI
;
A
#
# COMPACT_ATOMS: atom_id res chain seq x y z
N THR A 1 2.81 -7.15 7.22
CA THR A 1 1.71 -7.83 6.49
C THR A 1 1.60 -9.31 6.83
N ASP A 2 2.69 -9.95 7.26
CA ASP A 2 2.81 -11.41 7.25
C ASP A 2 2.62 -11.99 5.83
N GLY A 3 2.47 -13.28 5.67
CA GLY A 3 2.24 -13.93 4.39
C GLY A 3 0.78 -13.86 3.92
N ALA A 4 0.55 -14.09 2.63
CA ALA A 4 -0.78 -14.02 2.02
C ALA A 4 -1.79 -15.02 2.61
N ALA A 5 -1.32 -16.11 3.22
CA ALA A 5 -2.17 -17.08 3.91
C ALA A 5 -2.73 -16.55 5.24
N SER A 6 -2.00 -15.62 5.88
CA SER A 6 -2.38 -15.03 7.18
C SER A 6 -3.09 -13.69 7.02
N ASN A 7 -2.82 -12.98 5.94
CA ASN A 7 -3.38 -11.66 5.64
C ASN A 7 -3.71 -11.56 4.15
N ASN A 8 -4.92 -11.23 3.82
CA ASN A 8 -5.40 -11.09 2.44
C ASN A 8 -4.79 -9.88 1.70
N SER A 9 -4.04 -9.04 2.39
CA SER A 9 -3.40 -7.85 1.82
C SER A 9 -1.91 -7.84 2.13
N LEU A 10 -1.08 -7.68 1.10
CA LEU A 10 0.37 -7.43 1.23
C LEU A 10 0.70 -5.93 1.12
N ASP A 11 -0.29 -5.06 1.26
CA ASP A 11 -0.15 -3.61 1.18
C ASP A 11 0.34 -3.04 2.52
N LEU A 12 1.64 -2.74 2.62
CA LEU A 12 2.27 -2.16 3.81
C LEU A 12 1.64 -0.80 4.20
N ARG A 13 1.08 -0.05 3.27
CA ARG A 13 0.36 1.20 3.56
C ARG A 13 -0.89 0.95 4.40
N LYS A 14 -1.64 -0.11 4.08
CA LYS A 14 -2.82 -0.51 4.86
C LYS A 14 -2.43 -0.92 6.29
N GLU A 15 -1.34 -1.66 6.43
CA GLU A 15 -0.79 -2.02 7.74
C GLU A 15 -0.38 -0.78 8.54
N ALA A 16 0.31 0.15 7.91
CA ALA A 16 0.71 1.42 8.53
C ALA A 16 -0.51 2.24 9.01
N LYS A 17 -1.57 2.30 8.20
CA LYS A 17 -2.85 2.92 8.60
C LYS A 17 -3.45 2.24 9.83
N ILE A 18 -3.54 0.92 9.82
CA ILE A 18 -4.10 0.13 10.93
C ILE A 18 -3.27 0.35 12.19
N ALA A 19 -1.94 0.27 12.10
CA ALA A 19 -1.04 0.51 13.22
C ALA A 19 -1.25 1.90 13.83
N SER A 20 -1.33 2.95 13.01
CA SER A 20 -1.60 4.31 13.49
C SER A 20 -2.96 4.42 14.20
N LEU A 21 -4.01 3.84 13.64
CA LEU A 21 -5.35 3.90 14.23
C LEU A 21 -5.45 3.13 15.54
N ILE A 22 -4.84 1.93 15.63
CA ILE A 22 -4.84 1.11 16.85
C ILE A 22 -4.10 1.84 17.97
N GLN A 23 -2.91 2.40 17.70
CA GLN A 23 -2.13 3.11 18.72
C GLN A 23 -2.88 4.35 19.25
N ARG A 24 -3.51 5.12 18.37
CA ARG A 24 -4.35 6.26 18.77
C ARG A 24 -5.55 5.84 19.61
N HIS A 25 -6.16 4.73 19.29
CA HIS A 25 -7.29 4.19 20.05
C HIS A 25 -6.85 3.70 21.43
N ASP A 26 -5.78 2.93 21.52
CA ASP A 26 -5.27 2.35 22.76
C ASP A 26 -4.86 3.43 23.77
N HIS A 27 -4.22 4.48 23.29
CA HIS A 27 -3.74 5.59 24.14
C HIS A 27 -4.75 6.74 24.31
N TRP A 28 -5.90 6.70 23.64
CA TRP A 28 -6.88 7.79 23.59
C TRP A 28 -6.27 9.14 23.18
N ASP A 29 -5.25 9.12 22.33
CA ASP A 29 -4.49 10.27 21.87
C ASP A 29 -4.33 10.27 20.36
N ALA A 30 -4.98 11.23 19.69
CA ALA A 30 -4.94 11.37 18.24
C ALA A 30 -3.59 11.90 17.70
N SER A 31 -2.67 12.34 18.57
CA SER A 31 -1.35 12.84 18.19
C SER A 31 -0.31 11.74 18.00
N ILE A 32 -0.53 10.56 18.57
CA ILE A 32 0.38 9.41 18.49
C ILE A 32 0.44 8.88 17.06
N LEU A 33 1.64 8.54 16.60
CA LEU A 33 1.90 8.05 15.25
C LEU A 33 1.25 8.94 14.19
N ASP A 34 1.69 10.18 14.13
CA ASP A 34 1.26 11.09 13.07
C ASP A 34 1.61 10.52 11.69
N PRO A 35 1.03 11.00 10.59
CA PRO A 35 1.28 10.45 9.26
C PRO A 35 2.77 10.42 8.87
N ALA A 36 3.57 11.39 9.29
CA ALA A 36 5.00 11.43 8.97
C ALA A 36 5.78 10.38 9.77
N GLU A 37 5.47 10.23 11.05
CA GLU A 37 6.05 9.18 11.91
C GLU A 37 5.67 7.79 11.38
N THR A 38 4.40 7.58 11.04
CA THR A 38 3.89 6.32 10.50
C THR A 38 4.61 5.94 9.20
N TRP A 39 4.76 6.88 8.28
CA TRP A 39 5.52 6.67 7.04
C TRP A 39 6.99 6.40 7.33
N GLY A 40 7.61 7.10 8.27
CA GLY A 40 8.98 6.87 8.69
C GLY A 40 9.20 5.43 9.17
N LEU A 41 8.26 4.84 9.90
CA LEU A 41 8.33 3.43 10.31
C LEU A 41 8.22 2.47 9.14
N ALA A 42 7.32 2.74 8.19
CA ALA A 42 7.06 1.87 7.05
C ALA A 42 8.15 1.91 5.99
N THR A 43 8.92 3.00 5.89
CA THR A 43 9.90 3.23 4.80
C THR A 43 11.35 3.26 5.28
N LYS A 44 11.61 3.12 6.58
CA LYS A 44 12.95 3.21 7.14
C LYS A 44 13.87 2.13 6.60
N GLY A 45 15.00 2.56 6.01
CA GLY A 45 16.03 1.67 5.49
C GLY A 45 15.78 1.08 4.12
N SER A 46 14.67 1.40 3.46
CA SER A 46 14.45 1.00 2.07
C SER A 46 15.28 1.85 1.12
N VAL A 47 15.84 1.21 0.10
CA VAL A 47 16.46 1.83 -1.07
C VAL A 47 15.51 1.81 -2.28
N ASP A 48 14.43 1.05 -2.17
CA ASP A 48 13.36 0.99 -3.15
C ASP A 48 12.43 2.18 -3.01
N TRP A 49 11.79 2.57 -4.07
CA TRP A 49 10.88 3.71 -4.05
C TRP A 49 9.64 3.48 -4.91
N VAL A 50 8.59 4.20 -4.55
CA VAL A 50 7.26 4.09 -5.15
C VAL A 50 6.73 5.50 -5.41
N THR A 51 6.07 5.70 -6.55
CA THR A 51 5.31 6.92 -6.83
C THR A 51 3.82 6.67 -6.75
N TRP A 52 3.07 7.73 -6.38
CA TRP A 52 1.64 7.68 -6.19
C TRP A 52 0.94 8.76 -7.01
N ASP A 53 -0.24 8.45 -7.52
CA ASP A 53 -1.08 9.42 -8.22
C ASP A 53 -1.62 10.47 -7.23
N ILE A 54 -1.09 11.69 -7.30
CA ILE A 54 -1.54 12.81 -6.45
C ILE A 54 -2.72 13.59 -7.05
N ASP A 55 -3.06 13.36 -8.30
CA ASP A 55 -4.20 14.01 -8.96
C ASP A 55 -5.53 13.33 -8.69
N ASP A 56 -5.49 12.16 -8.05
CA ASP A 56 -6.69 11.47 -7.58
C ASP A 56 -7.49 12.36 -6.62
N ILE A 57 -8.80 12.43 -6.83
CA ILE A 57 -9.71 13.22 -5.97
C ILE A 57 -9.60 12.84 -4.50
N ARG A 58 -9.29 11.60 -4.20
CA ARG A 58 -9.10 11.08 -2.83
C ARG A 58 -7.86 11.64 -2.14
N MET A 59 -6.92 12.22 -2.91
CA MET A 59 -5.75 12.90 -2.39
C MET A 59 -6.00 14.38 -2.08
N ARG A 60 -7.18 14.90 -2.42
CA ARG A 60 -7.55 16.31 -2.22
C ARG A 60 -8.31 16.53 -0.89
N PRO A 61 -8.18 17.71 -0.27
CA PRO A 61 -7.20 18.76 -0.54
C PRO A 61 -5.86 18.48 0.16
N TYR A 62 -4.74 18.74 -0.49
CA TYR A 62 -3.41 18.69 0.17
C TYR A 62 -2.72 20.07 0.21
N GLY A 63 -3.07 20.98 -0.72
CA GLY A 63 -2.45 22.31 -0.83
C GLY A 63 -0.92 22.22 -0.90
N ALA A 64 -0.23 23.22 -0.37
CA ALA A 64 1.24 23.22 -0.24
C ALA A 64 1.75 22.55 1.04
N ASN A 65 0.96 21.71 1.69
CA ASN A 65 1.27 21.11 2.99
C ASN A 65 1.61 19.62 2.85
N GLY A 66 2.91 19.30 2.94
CA GLY A 66 3.40 17.93 2.83
C GLY A 66 2.84 16.97 3.90
N ARG A 67 2.57 17.43 5.13
CA ARG A 67 1.94 16.61 6.17
C ARG A 67 0.53 16.17 5.77
N ARG A 68 -0.25 17.07 5.15
CA ARG A 68 -1.59 16.74 4.67
C ARG A 68 -1.54 15.75 3.50
N LEU A 69 -0.56 15.91 2.61
CA LEU A 69 -0.32 14.95 1.52
C LEU A 69 -0.03 13.54 2.08
N LEU A 70 0.89 13.44 3.05
CA LEU A 70 1.21 12.17 3.71
C LEU A 70 -0.01 11.57 4.44
N ALA A 71 -0.83 12.41 5.08
CA ALA A 71 -2.07 11.96 5.72
C ALA A 71 -3.05 11.40 4.69
N ASN A 72 -3.27 12.11 3.59
CA ASN A 72 -4.16 11.62 2.53
C ASN A 72 -3.62 10.31 1.93
N LEU A 73 -2.33 10.21 1.68
CA LEU A 73 -1.70 8.99 1.16
C LEU A 73 -1.86 7.81 2.14
N LEU A 74 -1.75 8.05 3.45
CA LEU A 74 -1.91 7.01 4.46
C LEU A 74 -3.37 6.54 4.62
N TYR A 75 -4.32 7.49 4.64
CA TYR A 75 -5.71 7.20 4.99
C TYR A 75 -6.65 7.01 3.81
N SER A 76 -6.24 7.40 2.60
CA SER A 76 -7.03 7.19 1.37
C SER A 76 -6.42 6.08 0.48
N ASP A 77 -7.01 5.85 -0.68
CA ASP A 77 -6.60 4.82 -1.64
C ASP A 77 -6.08 5.45 -2.92
N SER A 78 -4.92 6.10 -2.87
CA SER A 78 -4.26 6.55 -4.09
C SER A 78 -3.67 5.38 -4.90
N ARG A 79 -3.64 5.52 -6.22
CA ARG A 79 -3.10 4.51 -7.12
C ARG A 79 -1.56 4.57 -7.13
N CYS A 80 -0.93 3.40 -6.98
CA CYS A 80 0.51 3.22 -7.20
C CYS A 80 0.80 3.33 -8.70
N MET A 81 1.68 4.25 -9.07
CA MET A 81 2.07 4.51 -10.47
C MET A 81 3.33 3.75 -10.84
N ASP A 82 4.43 4.04 -10.17
CA ASP A 82 5.72 3.42 -10.49
C ASP A 82 6.30 2.75 -9.24
N VAL A 83 7.04 1.67 -9.47
CA VAL A 83 7.81 0.96 -8.43
C VAL A 83 9.18 0.64 -8.97
N PHE A 84 10.21 0.95 -8.17
CA PHE A 84 11.58 0.63 -8.47
C PHE A 84 12.18 -0.22 -7.34
N VAL A 85 12.78 -1.33 -7.72
CA VAL A 85 13.48 -2.25 -6.83
C VAL A 85 14.92 -2.37 -7.31
N ASP A 86 15.88 -2.07 -6.43
CA ASP A 86 17.32 -2.02 -6.79
C ASP A 86 17.61 -1.18 -8.04
N GLY A 87 16.88 -0.07 -8.23
CA GLY A 87 17.00 0.81 -9.40
C GLY A 87 16.35 0.27 -10.67
N VAL A 88 15.76 -0.91 -10.65
CA VAL A 88 15.04 -1.52 -11.79
C VAL A 88 13.57 -1.18 -11.70
N SER A 89 12.98 -0.65 -12.78
CA SER A 89 11.53 -0.42 -12.84
C SER A 89 10.79 -1.75 -12.97
N VAL A 90 9.96 -2.06 -11.98
CA VAL A 90 9.10 -3.26 -11.97
C VAL A 90 7.63 -2.93 -12.24
N ARG A 91 7.26 -1.64 -12.08
CA ARG A 91 5.94 -1.11 -12.42
C ARG A 91 6.11 0.30 -13.00
N LYS A 92 5.36 0.62 -14.05
CA LYS A 92 5.38 1.95 -14.69
C LYS A 92 3.98 2.35 -15.13
N ASP A 93 3.62 3.61 -14.88
CA ASP A 93 2.31 4.18 -15.23
C ASP A 93 1.12 3.30 -14.78
N GLY A 94 1.27 2.62 -13.66
CA GLY A 94 0.27 1.72 -13.11
C GLY A 94 0.20 0.33 -13.77
N VAL A 95 1.17 -0.03 -14.61
CA VAL A 95 1.26 -1.35 -15.27
C VAL A 95 2.47 -2.10 -14.73
N THR A 96 2.28 -3.34 -14.31
CA THR A 96 3.36 -4.22 -13.86
C THR A 96 4.16 -4.73 -15.07
N LEU A 97 5.48 -4.59 -15.02
CA LEU A 97 6.38 -4.93 -16.14
C LEU A 97 6.96 -6.34 -16.08
N THR A 98 6.96 -6.94 -14.89
CA THR A 98 7.65 -8.21 -14.61
C THR A 98 6.75 -9.44 -14.68
N LEU A 99 5.44 -9.24 -14.78
CA LEU A 99 4.45 -10.33 -14.88
C LEU A 99 3.18 -9.85 -15.61
N ASP A 100 2.45 -10.80 -16.17
CA ASP A 100 1.12 -10.59 -16.74
C ASP A 100 0.06 -10.75 -15.65
N GLU A 101 -0.45 -9.61 -15.13
CA GLU A 101 -1.45 -9.60 -14.05
C GLU A 101 -2.74 -10.34 -14.45
N SER A 102 -3.16 -10.26 -15.71
CA SER A 102 -4.37 -10.94 -16.19
C SER A 102 -4.20 -12.46 -16.16
N LYS A 103 -3.07 -12.94 -16.67
CA LYS A 103 -2.75 -14.36 -16.66
C LYS A 103 -2.61 -14.92 -15.24
N VAL A 104 -1.94 -14.18 -14.37
CA VAL A 104 -1.83 -14.59 -12.95
C VAL A 104 -3.21 -14.67 -12.29
N GLY A 105 -4.11 -13.73 -12.58
CA GLY A 105 -5.48 -13.76 -12.08
C GLY A 105 -6.26 -14.98 -12.57
N GLU A 106 -6.15 -15.30 -13.86
CA GLU A 106 -6.78 -16.50 -14.43
C GLU A 106 -6.24 -17.81 -13.81
N ASP A 107 -4.93 -17.92 -13.69
CA ASP A 107 -4.28 -19.09 -13.09
C ASP A 107 -4.69 -19.30 -11.62
N LEU A 108 -4.82 -18.21 -10.85
CA LEU A 108 -5.31 -18.23 -9.47
C LEU A 108 -6.77 -18.71 -9.39
N GLU A 109 -7.63 -18.23 -10.28
CA GLU A 109 -9.04 -18.65 -10.34
C GLU A 109 -9.17 -20.15 -10.69
N ILE A 110 -8.34 -20.65 -11.59
CA ILE A 110 -8.30 -22.08 -11.96
C ILE A 110 -7.86 -22.90 -10.75
N ALA A 111 -6.75 -22.53 -10.10
CA ALA A 111 -6.24 -23.22 -8.93
C ALA A 111 -7.25 -23.23 -7.76
N ALA A 112 -7.92 -22.10 -7.51
CA ALA A 112 -8.96 -22.02 -6.49
C ALA A 112 -10.14 -22.95 -6.77
N ARG A 113 -10.62 -23.00 -8.01
CA ARG A 113 -11.71 -23.92 -8.41
C ARG A 113 -11.32 -25.39 -8.25
N GLU A 114 -10.08 -25.75 -8.55
CA GLU A 114 -9.59 -27.11 -8.34
C GLU A 114 -9.51 -27.46 -6.86
N TYR A 115 -9.01 -26.55 -6.05
CA TYR A 115 -8.91 -26.74 -4.60
C TYR A 115 -10.28 -26.95 -3.95
N TYR A 116 -11.28 -26.13 -4.30
CA TYR A 116 -12.61 -26.18 -3.71
C TYR A 116 -13.50 -27.32 -4.26
N LYS A 117 -13.14 -27.98 -5.36
CA LYS A 117 -13.85 -29.19 -5.83
C LYS A 117 -13.65 -30.40 -4.93
N GLY A 118 -12.63 -30.36 -4.06
CA GLY A 118 -12.31 -31.46 -3.13
C GLY A 118 -12.90 -31.29 -1.73
N ILE A 119 -13.61 -30.18 -1.49
CA ILE A 119 -14.29 -29.88 -0.22
C ILE A 119 -15.79 -29.93 -0.44
#